data_674b39f8ade673f9c3c9df09da2cabfa
#
_entry.id   674b39f8ade673f9c3c9df09da2cabfa
#
_cell.length_a   1.000
_cell.length_b   1.000
_cell.length_c   1.000
_cell.angle_alpha   90.00
_cell.angle_beta   90.00
_cell.angle_gamma   90.00
#
_symmetry.space_group_name_H-M   'P 1'
#
loop_
_entity.id
_entity.type
_entity.pdbx_description
1 polymer ?
#
loop_
_entity_poly.entity_id
_entity_poly.type
_entity_poly.pdbx_seq_one_letter_code
_entity_poly.pdbx_strand_id
1 'polypeptide(L)'
;HYQSGTFPNLTQEVRQGLLTAPLVMRDGIRINHLLVQGGHLFWTEDLSLLTDQYEDIKDQQEAKRRKAEEQNRLLNLIQSQTTGQLELMTHFMEELEVTESKAVYERLLAQMIVIGTYLKRRKNLLLTMNNDSQEGLTEEDLRQSLAESCSALKLCQIRALYYVNVRPLILHDAEILQCYDYFEWLTEQLFGKIQTLFFRVVVMEGHLMLSVHIDSEYDLQTLLSGRSGTKVQKEDEKEWLVRCRIS
;
A
#
# COMPACT_ATOMS: atom_id res chain seq x y z
N HIS A 1 42.67 35.23 -10.01
CA HIS A 1 43.34 36.39 -9.38
C HIS A 1 44.66 35.91 -8.82
N TYR A 2 45.77 36.41 -9.39
CA TYR A 2 47.12 36.21 -8.86
C TYR A 2 47.33 37.27 -7.77
N GLN A 3 47.38 36.86 -6.51
CA GLN A 3 47.89 37.68 -5.43
C GLN A 3 49.32 37.24 -5.14
N SER A 4 50.31 38.08 -5.41
CA SER A 4 51.66 37.93 -4.88
C SER A 4 51.65 38.40 -3.43
N GLY A 5 51.56 37.49 -2.49
CA GLY A 5 51.58 37.77 -1.06
C GLY A 5 52.16 36.58 -0.29
N THR A 6 52.85 36.85 0.79
CA THR A 6 53.23 35.85 1.76
C THR A 6 51.98 35.32 2.46
N PHE A 7 51.78 34.01 2.54
CA PHE A 7 50.77 33.40 3.38
C PHE A 7 51.24 33.37 4.83
N PRO A 8 50.92 34.38 5.64
CA PRO A 8 51.56 34.54 6.95
C PRO A 8 51.06 33.58 8.03
N ASN A 9 49.93 32.89 7.81
CA ASN A 9 49.20 32.15 8.86
C ASN A 9 49.13 30.61 8.69
N LEU A 10 49.90 30.02 7.79
CA LEU A 10 49.95 28.56 7.67
C LEU A 10 50.92 28.02 8.73
N THR A 11 50.39 27.15 9.62
CA THR A 11 51.23 26.41 10.58
C THR A 11 52.23 25.53 9.83
N GLN A 12 53.34 25.20 10.49
CA GLN A 12 54.41 24.40 9.86
C GLN A 12 53.92 22.99 9.42
N GLU A 13 52.95 22.43 10.20
CA GLU A 13 52.28 21.15 9.85
C GLU A 13 51.45 21.25 8.55
N VAL A 14 50.67 22.33 8.40
CA VAL A 14 49.89 22.60 7.21
C VAL A 14 50.78 22.79 5.99
N ARG A 15 51.92 23.47 6.13
CA ARG A 15 52.91 23.59 5.05
C ARG A 15 53.51 22.26 4.64
N GLN A 16 53.84 21.40 5.60
CA GLN A 16 54.36 20.05 5.27
C GLN A 16 53.29 19.17 4.60
N GLY A 17 52.05 19.24 5.05
CA GLY A 17 50.92 18.51 4.44
C GLY A 17 50.66 18.95 2.99
N LEU A 18 50.73 20.26 2.70
CA LEU A 18 50.53 20.81 1.35
C LEU A 18 51.64 20.40 0.34
N LEU A 19 52.82 20.03 0.82
CA LEU A 19 53.88 19.50 -0.05
C LEU A 19 53.64 18.11 -0.60
N THR A 20 52.76 17.37 0.06
CA THR A 20 52.47 15.97 -0.28
C THR A 20 51.12 15.74 -0.97
N ALA A 21 50.13 16.59 -0.68
CA ALA A 21 48.78 16.48 -1.28
C ALA A 21 48.05 17.84 -1.23
N PRO A 22 47.09 18.08 -2.12
CA PRO A 22 46.20 19.25 -2.04
C PRO A 22 45.41 19.22 -0.71
N LEU A 23 45.30 20.38 -0.06
CA LEU A 23 44.51 20.51 1.17
C LEU A 23 43.11 21.07 0.85
N VAL A 24 42.07 20.43 1.26
CA VAL A 24 40.68 20.92 1.19
C VAL A 24 40.28 21.51 2.54
N MET A 25 39.89 22.77 2.56
CA MET A 25 39.38 23.44 3.76
C MET A 25 37.88 23.24 3.94
N ARG A 26 37.38 23.47 5.15
CA ARG A 26 35.93 23.26 5.49
C ARG A 26 34.97 24.17 4.72
N ASP A 27 35.45 25.28 4.20
CA ASP A 27 34.72 26.25 3.38
C ASP A 27 34.69 25.94 1.88
N GLY A 28 35.12 24.71 1.50
CA GLY A 28 35.13 24.26 0.11
C GLY A 28 36.30 24.82 -0.72
N ILE A 29 37.26 25.50 -0.07
CA ILE A 29 38.46 26.01 -0.76
C ILE A 29 39.51 24.90 -0.79
N ARG A 30 39.96 24.56 -1.99
CA ARG A 30 41.09 23.65 -2.23
C ARG A 30 42.36 24.47 -2.45
N ILE A 31 43.40 24.17 -1.64
CA ILE A 31 44.72 24.73 -1.80
C ILE A 31 45.63 23.72 -2.52
N ASN A 32 46.16 24.12 -3.65
CA ASN A 32 47.08 23.31 -4.44
C ASN A 32 48.49 23.90 -4.34
N HIS A 33 49.49 23.04 -4.52
CA HIS A 33 50.89 23.38 -4.45
C HIS A 33 51.67 22.78 -5.65
N LEU A 34 52.58 23.53 -6.19
CA LEU A 34 53.53 23.09 -7.22
C LEU A 34 54.93 23.64 -6.91
N LEU A 35 55.93 22.78 -6.96
CA LEU A 35 57.32 23.18 -6.88
C LEU A 35 57.78 23.69 -8.26
N VAL A 36 58.28 24.93 -8.31
CA VAL A 36 58.77 25.56 -9.53
C VAL A 36 60.24 25.96 -9.35
N GLN A 37 60.96 26.20 -10.46
CA GLN A 37 62.34 26.67 -10.40
C GLN A 37 62.41 28.02 -9.66
N GLY A 38 63.01 28.04 -8.47
CA GLY A 38 63.14 29.23 -7.61
C GLY A 38 62.14 29.37 -6.49
N GLY A 39 61.25 28.38 -6.26
CA GLY A 39 60.32 28.44 -5.12
C GLY A 39 59.09 27.54 -5.22
N HIS A 40 58.06 27.90 -4.46
CA HIS A 40 56.80 27.16 -4.36
C HIS A 40 55.67 28.05 -4.89
N LEU A 41 54.82 27.49 -5.77
CA LEU A 41 53.61 28.12 -6.25
C LEU A 41 52.41 27.50 -5.50
N PHE A 42 51.59 28.36 -4.89
CA PHE A 42 50.34 27.98 -4.25
C PHE A 42 49.18 28.68 -4.96
N TRP A 43 48.09 27.96 -5.18
CA TRP A 43 46.86 28.57 -5.69
C TRP A 43 45.66 27.94 -5.02
N THR A 44 44.56 28.66 -4.97
CA THR A 44 43.29 28.24 -4.40
C THR A 44 42.28 28.02 -5.50
N GLU A 45 41.47 26.97 -5.34
CA GLU A 45 40.30 26.67 -6.14
C GLU A 45 39.09 26.66 -5.23
N ASP A 46 38.04 27.36 -5.60
CA ASP A 46 36.77 27.34 -4.92
C ASP A 46 35.95 26.14 -5.45
N LEU A 47 35.70 25.17 -4.57
CA LEU A 47 34.94 23.95 -4.86
C LEU A 47 33.55 23.99 -4.22
N SER A 48 33.14 25.10 -3.59
CA SER A 48 31.87 25.21 -2.89
C SER A 48 30.70 24.81 -3.78
N LEU A 49 30.66 25.33 -5.00
CA LEU A 49 29.62 25.00 -5.97
C LEU A 49 29.56 23.50 -6.33
N LEU A 50 30.74 22.86 -6.44
CA LEU A 50 30.84 21.43 -6.74
C LEU A 50 30.39 20.57 -5.52
N THR A 51 30.71 21.04 -4.32
CA THR A 51 30.32 20.38 -3.07
C THR A 51 28.81 20.47 -2.90
N ASP A 52 28.21 21.63 -3.09
CA ASP A 52 26.77 21.84 -3.03
C ASP A 52 26.04 20.98 -4.07
N GLN A 53 26.54 20.95 -5.32
CA GLN A 53 25.95 20.05 -6.34
C GLN A 53 26.07 18.58 -6.01
N TYR A 54 27.18 18.17 -5.39
CA TYR A 54 27.36 16.78 -4.97
C TYR A 54 26.41 16.40 -3.82
N GLU A 55 26.22 17.28 -2.84
CA GLU A 55 25.27 17.10 -1.75
C GLU A 55 23.83 17.01 -2.29
N ASP A 56 23.44 17.91 -3.18
CA ASP A 56 22.12 17.87 -3.84
C ASP A 56 21.88 16.56 -4.59
N ILE A 57 22.87 16.09 -5.36
CA ILE A 57 22.78 14.81 -6.07
C ILE A 57 22.65 13.62 -5.10
N LYS A 58 23.41 13.64 -4.01
CA LYS A 58 23.37 12.62 -2.99
C LYS A 58 22.00 12.57 -2.31
N ASP A 59 21.46 13.74 -1.94
CA ASP A 59 20.14 13.83 -1.30
C ASP A 59 19.03 13.36 -2.26
N GLN A 60 19.11 13.72 -3.54
CA GLN A 60 18.18 13.21 -4.55
C GLN A 60 18.28 11.68 -4.73
N GLN A 61 19.50 11.12 -4.70
CA GLN A 61 19.69 9.67 -4.79
C GLN A 61 19.14 8.95 -3.55
N GLU A 62 19.37 9.49 -2.35
CA GLU A 62 18.82 8.95 -1.12
C GLU A 62 17.29 9.01 -1.09
N ALA A 63 16.69 10.11 -1.53
CA ALA A 63 15.26 10.25 -1.66
C ALA A 63 14.66 9.21 -2.65
N LYS A 64 15.29 9.03 -3.81
CA LYS A 64 14.89 8.01 -4.79
C LYS A 64 15.00 6.59 -4.23
N ARG A 65 16.08 6.30 -3.49
CA ARG A 65 16.27 5.00 -2.85
C ARG A 65 15.19 4.72 -1.82
N ARG A 66 14.89 5.68 -0.92
CA ARG A 66 13.82 5.54 0.08
C ARG A 66 12.47 5.28 -0.57
N LYS A 67 12.17 6.03 -1.65
CA LYS A 67 10.92 5.82 -2.41
C LYS A 67 10.85 4.44 -3.04
N ALA A 68 11.94 3.93 -3.61
CA ALA A 68 12.00 2.59 -4.19
C ALA A 68 11.89 1.48 -3.11
N GLU A 69 12.52 1.66 -1.95
CA GLU A 69 12.42 0.76 -0.81
C GLU A 69 10.97 0.70 -0.29
N GLU A 70 10.30 1.84 -0.17
CA GLU A 70 8.89 1.89 0.25
C GLU A 70 7.95 1.25 -0.79
N GLN A 71 8.16 1.50 -2.07
CA GLN A 71 7.41 0.82 -3.14
C GLN A 71 7.59 -0.70 -3.11
N ASN A 72 8.81 -1.19 -2.90
CA ASN A 72 9.09 -2.62 -2.78
C ASN A 72 8.44 -3.22 -1.54
N ARG A 73 8.47 -2.52 -0.40
CA ARG A 73 7.78 -2.93 0.81
C ARG A 73 6.28 -3.06 0.58
N LEU A 74 5.68 -2.07 -0.09
CA LEU A 74 4.26 -2.09 -0.43
C LEU A 74 3.91 -3.25 -1.36
N LEU A 75 4.71 -3.49 -2.41
CA LEU A 75 4.50 -4.62 -3.31
C LEU A 75 4.58 -5.96 -2.57
N ASN A 76 5.55 -6.13 -1.69
CA ASN A 76 5.66 -7.33 -0.86
C ASN A 76 4.47 -7.50 0.08
N LEU A 77 3.98 -6.41 0.66
CA LEU A 77 2.78 -6.42 1.50
C LEU A 77 1.54 -6.85 0.69
N ILE A 78 1.32 -6.25 -0.48
CA ILE A 78 0.23 -6.62 -1.38
C ILE A 78 0.33 -8.11 -1.71
N GLN A 79 1.49 -8.56 -2.14
CA GLN A 79 1.70 -9.95 -2.53
C GLN A 79 1.43 -10.92 -1.37
N SER A 80 1.98 -10.66 -0.19
CA SER A 80 1.78 -11.55 0.98
C SER A 80 0.33 -11.62 1.43
N GLN A 81 -0.42 -10.54 1.31
CA GLN A 81 -1.82 -10.47 1.74
C GLN A 81 -2.81 -10.98 0.70
N THR A 82 -2.39 -11.16 -0.55
CA THR A 82 -3.24 -11.66 -1.64
C THR A 82 -2.91 -13.09 -2.06
N THR A 83 -1.98 -13.75 -1.37
CA THR A 83 -1.55 -15.11 -1.71
C THR A 83 -2.73 -16.09 -1.70
N GLY A 84 -3.59 -16.02 -0.68
CA GLY A 84 -4.75 -16.92 -0.58
C GLY A 84 -5.73 -16.77 -1.75
N GLN A 85 -6.01 -15.55 -2.20
CA GLN A 85 -6.88 -15.29 -3.35
C GLN A 85 -6.24 -15.77 -4.66
N LEU A 86 -4.92 -15.63 -4.79
CA LEU A 86 -4.19 -16.14 -5.96
C LEU A 86 -4.19 -17.68 -5.98
N GLU A 87 -4.01 -18.33 -4.84
CA GLU A 87 -4.12 -19.79 -4.71
C GLU A 87 -5.54 -20.26 -5.07
N LEU A 88 -6.57 -19.57 -4.58
CA LEU A 88 -7.95 -19.87 -4.91
C LEU A 88 -8.25 -19.70 -6.41
N MET A 89 -7.72 -18.64 -7.03
CA MET A 89 -7.84 -18.46 -8.49
C MET A 89 -7.12 -19.57 -9.25
N THR A 90 -5.95 -19.99 -8.81
CA THR A 90 -5.20 -21.10 -9.42
C THR A 90 -6.01 -22.39 -9.34
N HIS A 91 -6.60 -22.68 -8.19
CA HIS A 91 -7.48 -23.85 -8.02
C HIS A 91 -8.68 -23.80 -8.95
N PHE A 92 -9.34 -22.64 -9.08
CA PHE A 92 -10.44 -22.49 -10.06
C PHE A 92 -9.99 -22.66 -11.51
N MET A 93 -8.79 -22.24 -11.88
CA MET A 93 -8.23 -22.47 -13.21
C MET A 93 -8.01 -23.96 -13.48
N GLU A 94 -7.47 -24.70 -12.50
CA GLU A 94 -7.28 -26.15 -12.59
C GLU A 94 -8.63 -26.87 -12.74
N GLU A 95 -9.67 -26.47 -12.01
CA GLU A 95 -11.02 -27.00 -12.17
C GLU A 95 -11.64 -26.65 -13.55
N LEU A 96 -11.36 -25.46 -14.08
CA LEU A 96 -11.83 -25.07 -15.41
C LEU A 96 -11.25 -25.92 -16.52
N GLU A 97 -9.98 -26.37 -16.39
CA GLU A 97 -9.31 -27.20 -17.39
C GLU A 97 -9.94 -28.61 -17.52
N VAL A 98 -10.51 -29.11 -16.43
CA VAL A 98 -11.04 -30.48 -16.38
C VAL A 98 -12.56 -30.55 -16.45
N THR A 99 -13.26 -29.40 -16.38
CA THR A 99 -14.73 -29.41 -16.36
C THR A 99 -15.32 -29.47 -17.76
N GLU A 100 -16.23 -30.42 -17.98
CA GLU A 100 -17.03 -30.52 -19.21
C GLU A 100 -18.40 -29.82 -19.09
N SER A 101 -18.79 -29.46 -17.87
CA SER A 101 -20.08 -28.82 -17.61
C SER A 101 -20.03 -27.32 -17.86
N LYS A 102 -20.76 -26.82 -18.85
CA LYS A 102 -20.89 -25.40 -19.15
C LYS A 102 -21.35 -24.58 -17.93
N ALA A 103 -22.28 -25.10 -17.13
CA ALA A 103 -22.78 -24.39 -15.94
C ALA A 103 -21.71 -24.27 -14.85
N VAL A 104 -20.88 -25.29 -14.66
CA VAL A 104 -19.74 -25.25 -13.72
C VAL A 104 -18.70 -24.26 -14.23
N TYR A 105 -18.37 -24.31 -15.52
CA TYR A 105 -17.43 -23.39 -16.16
C TYR A 105 -17.85 -21.93 -15.97
N GLU A 106 -19.09 -21.58 -16.30
CA GLU A 106 -19.62 -20.21 -16.14
C GLU A 106 -19.59 -19.76 -14.68
N ARG A 107 -19.90 -20.63 -13.73
CA ARG A 107 -19.85 -20.34 -12.29
C ARG A 107 -18.43 -20.06 -11.83
N LEU A 108 -17.46 -20.91 -12.16
CA LEU A 108 -16.06 -20.73 -11.77
C LEU A 108 -15.49 -19.44 -12.35
N LEU A 109 -15.77 -19.16 -13.62
CA LEU A 109 -15.35 -17.94 -14.28
C LEU A 109 -15.94 -16.70 -13.58
N ALA A 110 -17.22 -16.73 -13.20
CA ALA A 110 -17.86 -15.65 -12.46
C ALA A 110 -17.19 -15.42 -11.09
N GLN A 111 -16.87 -16.47 -10.35
CA GLN A 111 -16.17 -16.40 -9.08
C GLN A 111 -14.76 -15.81 -9.24
N MET A 112 -14.02 -16.22 -10.26
CA MET A 112 -12.70 -15.63 -10.58
C MET A 112 -12.80 -14.13 -10.88
N ILE A 113 -13.84 -13.67 -11.59
CA ILE A 113 -14.05 -12.25 -11.85
C ILE A 113 -14.29 -11.48 -10.55
N VAL A 114 -15.06 -12.03 -9.61
CA VAL A 114 -15.30 -11.41 -8.29
C VAL A 114 -13.99 -11.27 -7.53
N ILE A 115 -13.19 -12.33 -7.42
CA ILE A 115 -11.89 -12.30 -6.74
C ILE A 115 -10.94 -11.32 -7.43
N GLY A 116 -10.88 -11.32 -8.77
CA GLY A 116 -10.07 -10.38 -9.55
C GLY A 116 -10.48 -8.91 -9.32
N THR A 117 -11.79 -8.66 -9.17
CA THR A 117 -12.31 -7.32 -8.85
C THR A 117 -11.84 -6.88 -7.46
N TYR A 118 -11.91 -7.75 -6.46
CA TYR A 118 -11.39 -7.50 -5.13
C TYR A 118 -9.88 -7.18 -5.17
N LEU A 119 -9.08 -8.04 -5.77
CA LEU A 119 -7.63 -7.83 -5.87
C LEU A 119 -7.28 -6.48 -6.50
N LYS A 120 -7.98 -6.13 -7.59
CA LYS A 120 -7.82 -4.83 -8.26
C LYS A 120 -8.15 -3.67 -7.31
N ARG A 121 -9.28 -3.74 -6.59
CA ARG A 121 -9.73 -2.66 -5.71
C ARG A 121 -8.87 -2.53 -4.46
N ARG A 122 -8.52 -3.65 -3.84
CA ARG A 122 -7.62 -3.68 -2.71
C ARG A 122 -6.26 -3.07 -3.04
N LYS A 123 -5.71 -3.44 -4.21
CA LYS A 123 -4.48 -2.82 -4.70
C LYS A 123 -4.62 -1.30 -4.86
N ASN A 124 -5.74 -0.83 -5.43
CA ASN A 124 -5.97 0.60 -5.60
C ASN A 124 -6.07 1.33 -4.24
N LEU A 125 -6.79 0.78 -3.27
CA LEU A 125 -6.86 1.33 -1.91
C LEU A 125 -5.46 1.44 -1.27
N LEU A 126 -4.64 0.39 -1.37
CA LEU A 126 -3.28 0.39 -0.84
C LEU A 126 -2.37 1.40 -1.56
N LEU A 127 -2.53 1.60 -2.86
CA LEU A 127 -1.78 2.60 -3.62
C LEU A 127 -2.20 4.03 -3.24
N THR A 128 -3.50 4.28 -3.03
CA THR A 128 -4.01 5.58 -2.58
C THR A 128 -3.50 5.91 -1.18
N MET A 129 -3.53 4.96 -0.26
CA MET A 129 -3.02 5.13 1.11
C MET A 129 -1.52 5.51 1.15
N ASN A 130 -0.72 5.03 0.21
CA ASN A 130 0.73 5.27 0.17
C ASN A 130 1.14 6.38 -0.82
N ASN A 131 0.19 7.06 -1.46
CA ASN A 131 0.52 8.27 -2.20
C ASN A 131 0.78 9.41 -1.20
N ASP A 132 1.82 10.21 -1.44
CA ASP A 132 2.19 11.41 -0.67
C ASP A 132 1.09 12.52 -0.68
N SER A 133 -0.07 12.27 -1.28
CA SER A 133 -1.26 13.11 -1.16
C SER A 133 -1.78 13.01 0.27
N GLN A 134 -1.83 14.13 0.96
CA GLN A 134 -2.18 14.27 2.38
C GLN A 134 -3.59 13.79 2.78
N GLU A 135 -4.38 13.24 1.86
CA GLU A 135 -5.81 12.98 2.09
C GLU A 135 -6.14 11.55 2.55
N GLY A 136 -5.19 10.58 2.47
CA GLY A 136 -5.48 9.20 2.85
C GLY A 136 -6.67 8.56 2.12
N LEU A 137 -7.21 7.46 2.63
CA LEU A 137 -8.43 6.84 2.14
C LEU A 137 -9.68 7.53 2.69
N THR A 138 -10.73 7.57 1.88
CA THR A 138 -12.00 8.22 2.22
C THR A 138 -13.16 7.22 2.27
N GLU A 139 -14.28 7.63 2.88
CA GLU A 139 -15.55 6.88 2.83
C GLU A 139 -15.98 6.61 1.38
N GLU A 140 -15.69 7.52 0.45
CA GLU A 140 -16.05 7.37 -0.96
C GLU A 140 -15.23 6.27 -1.65
N ASP A 141 -13.95 6.10 -1.30
CA ASP A 141 -13.13 5.00 -1.79
C ASP A 141 -13.68 3.64 -1.37
N LEU A 142 -14.18 3.53 -0.12
CA LEU A 142 -14.88 2.34 0.35
C LEU A 142 -16.18 2.10 -0.43
N ARG A 143 -17.00 3.16 -0.62
CA ARG A 143 -18.25 3.08 -1.39
C ARG A 143 -18.00 2.59 -2.82
N GLN A 144 -17.02 3.16 -3.48
CA GLN A 144 -16.66 2.79 -4.85
C GLN A 144 -16.17 1.34 -4.94
N SER A 145 -15.35 0.90 -3.97
CA SER A 145 -14.86 -0.49 -3.92
C SER A 145 -16.01 -1.47 -3.72
N LEU A 146 -16.92 -1.20 -2.77
CA LEU A 146 -18.09 -2.02 -2.53
C LEU A 146 -19.05 -2.04 -3.74
N ALA A 147 -19.23 -0.89 -4.42
CA ALA A 147 -20.08 -0.78 -5.60
C ALA A 147 -19.64 -1.71 -6.73
N GLU A 148 -18.33 -1.72 -7.03
CA GLU A 148 -17.79 -2.59 -8.07
C GLU A 148 -17.88 -4.07 -7.67
N SER A 149 -17.53 -4.40 -6.42
CA SER A 149 -17.63 -5.79 -5.93
C SER A 149 -19.08 -6.28 -5.91
N CYS A 150 -20.04 -5.48 -5.45
CA CYS A 150 -21.47 -5.83 -5.52
C CYS A 150 -21.95 -5.99 -6.97
N SER A 151 -21.40 -5.20 -7.90
CA SER A 151 -21.72 -5.37 -9.32
C SER A 151 -21.15 -6.67 -9.89
N ALA A 152 -19.93 -7.06 -9.51
CA ALA A 152 -19.32 -8.31 -9.92
C ALA A 152 -20.07 -9.54 -9.38
N LEU A 153 -20.60 -9.49 -8.14
CA LEU A 153 -21.40 -10.55 -7.53
C LEU A 153 -22.67 -10.92 -8.32
N LYS A 154 -23.18 -10.01 -9.14
CA LYS A 154 -24.30 -10.32 -10.04
C LYS A 154 -23.97 -11.42 -11.06
N LEU A 155 -22.70 -11.56 -11.45
CA LEU A 155 -22.24 -12.65 -12.32
C LEU A 155 -22.37 -14.01 -11.64
N CYS A 156 -22.24 -14.03 -10.30
CA CYS A 156 -22.49 -15.22 -9.47
C CYS A 156 -23.96 -15.39 -9.11
N GLN A 157 -24.90 -14.65 -9.71
CA GLN A 157 -26.33 -14.63 -9.43
C GLN A 157 -26.68 -14.19 -8.00
N ILE A 158 -25.77 -13.48 -7.32
CA ILE A 158 -25.96 -12.93 -5.99
C ILE A 158 -26.42 -11.46 -6.12
N ARG A 159 -27.57 -11.15 -5.52
CA ARG A 159 -28.07 -9.78 -5.42
C ARG A 159 -27.43 -9.11 -4.21
N ALA A 160 -26.34 -8.39 -4.45
CA ALA A 160 -25.61 -7.68 -3.41
C ALA A 160 -25.95 -6.20 -3.40
N LEU A 161 -26.22 -5.66 -2.23
CA LEU A 161 -26.41 -4.24 -1.95
C LEU A 161 -25.47 -3.81 -0.82
N TYR A 162 -25.12 -2.54 -0.80
CA TYR A 162 -24.32 -1.98 0.28
C TYR A 162 -24.91 -0.64 0.76
N TYR A 163 -24.61 -0.32 2.01
CA TYR A 163 -24.94 0.97 2.63
C TYR A 163 -23.80 1.37 3.56
N VAL A 164 -23.26 2.56 3.35
CA VAL A 164 -22.19 3.11 4.18
C VAL A 164 -22.67 4.45 4.75
N ASN A 165 -22.73 4.54 6.07
CA ASN A 165 -23.01 5.78 6.79
C ASN A 165 -22.23 5.77 8.10
N VAL A 166 -21.12 6.47 8.09
CA VAL A 166 -20.15 6.48 9.20
C VAL A 166 -20.12 7.81 9.95
N ARG A 167 -20.94 8.76 9.55
CA ARG A 167 -21.00 10.07 10.22
C ARG A 167 -21.52 9.91 11.66
N PRO A 168 -20.93 10.63 12.65
CA PRO A 168 -19.91 11.70 12.49
C PRO A 168 -18.44 11.19 12.53
N LEU A 169 -18.19 9.88 12.49
CA LEU A 169 -16.85 9.31 12.56
C LEU A 169 -16.08 9.60 11.25
N ILE A 170 -14.79 9.89 11.40
CA ILE A 170 -13.84 9.92 10.28
C ILE A 170 -13.13 8.57 10.29
N LEU A 171 -13.23 7.82 9.19
CA LEU A 171 -12.57 6.52 9.06
C LEU A 171 -11.06 6.70 8.85
N HIS A 172 -10.28 5.84 9.50
CA HIS A 172 -8.87 5.69 9.21
C HIS A 172 -8.66 4.67 8.07
N ASP A 173 -7.54 4.79 7.38
CA ASP A 173 -7.17 3.92 6.26
C ASP A 173 -7.28 2.42 6.60
N ALA A 174 -6.81 2.06 7.80
CA ALA A 174 -6.88 0.67 8.29
C ALA A 174 -8.32 0.16 8.44
N GLU A 175 -9.25 1.01 8.91
CA GLU A 175 -10.66 0.67 9.08
C GLU A 175 -11.34 0.46 7.73
N ILE A 176 -11.01 1.30 6.73
CA ILE A 176 -11.53 1.16 5.35
C ILE A 176 -11.08 -0.17 4.74
N LEU A 177 -9.78 -0.49 4.86
CA LEU A 177 -9.24 -1.76 4.39
C LEU A 177 -9.87 -2.95 5.13
N GLN A 178 -10.01 -2.87 6.46
CA GLN A 178 -10.64 -3.95 7.24
C GLN A 178 -12.10 -4.18 6.84
N CYS A 179 -12.87 -3.11 6.57
CA CYS A 179 -14.24 -3.22 6.09
C CYS A 179 -14.30 -3.96 4.74
N TYR A 180 -13.40 -3.58 3.83
CA TYR A 180 -13.36 -4.16 2.49
C TYR A 180 -12.85 -5.62 2.50
N ASP A 181 -11.80 -5.91 3.29
CA ASP A 181 -11.28 -7.27 3.47
C ASP A 181 -12.31 -8.19 4.19
N TYR A 182 -13.16 -7.62 5.06
CA TYR A 182 -14.25 -8.38 5.66
C TYR A 182 -15.36 -8.73 4.65
N PHE A 183 -15.71 -7.78 3.79
CA PHE A 183 -16.67 -8.01 2.71
C PHE A 183 -16.20 -9.15 1.80
N GLU A 184 -14.93 -9.14 1.41
CA GLU A 184 -14.34 -10.17 0.54
C GLU A 184 -14.35 -11.55 1.22
N TRP A 185 -13.77 -11.62 2.42
CA TRP A 185 -13.77 -12.86 3.18
C TRP A 185 -15.17 -13.46 3.29
N LEU A 186 -16.18 -12.64 3.59
CA LEU A 186 -17.54 -13.09 3.72
C LEU A 186 -18.08 -13.62 2.40
N THR A 187 -17.84 -12.93 1.30
CA THR A 187 -18.32 -13.36 -0.04
C THR A 187 -17.66 -14.64 -0.51
N GLU A 188 -16.36 -14.83 -0.26
CA GLU A 188 -15.64 -16.08 -0.55
C GLU A 188 -16.25 -17.27 0.18
N GLN A 189 -16.55 -17.14 1.49
CA GLN A 189 -17.16 -18.20 2.26
C GLN A 189 -18.57 -18.57 1.77
N LEU A 190 -19.24 -17.64 1.11
CA LEU A 190 -20.64 -17.75 0.75
C LEU A 190 -20.89 -18.03 -0.73
N PHE A 191 -19.85 -18.19 -1.55
CA PHE A 191 -20.02 -18.53 -2.96
C PHE A 191 -20.90 -19.76 -3.16
N GLY A 192 -21.95 -19.61 -3.97
CA GLY A 192 -22.90 -20.67 -4.28
C GLY A 192 -23.85 -21.05 -3.13
N LYS A 193 -23.82 -20.32 -2.02
CA LYS A 193 -24.63 -20.62 -0.82
C LYS A 193 -25.65 -19.55 -0.47
N ILE A 194 -25.61 -18.39 -1.14
CA ILE A 194 -26.49 -17.25 -0.87
C ILE A 194 -27.15 -16.73 -2.15
N GLN A 195 -28.29 -16.09 -1.99
CA GLN A 195 -29.03 -15.43 -3.06
C GLN A 195 -28.98 -13.92 -2.91
N THR A 196 -29.01 -13.40 -1.69
CA THR A 196 -28.97 -11.97 -1.41
C THR A 196 -27.98 -11.67 -0.30
N LEU A 197 -27.38 -10.47 -0.41
CA LEU A 197 -26.46 -9.95 0.59
C LEU A 197 -26.69 -8.43 0.70
N PHE A 198 -26.97 -7.94 1.91
CA PHE A 198 -27.03 -6.51 2.20
C PHE A 198 -25.99 -6.14 3.23
N PHE A 199 -24.90 -5.53 2.77
CA PHE A 199 -23.75 -5.14 3.57
C PHE A 199 -23.89 -3.70 4.07
N ARG A 200 -23.89 -3.51 5.38
CA ARG A 200 -24.03 -2.20 6.02
C ARG A 200 -22.77 -1.88 6.84
N VAL A 201 -22.25 -0.68 6.64
CA VAL A 201 -21.18 -0.08 7.45
C VAL A 201 -21.78 1.11 8.16
N VAL A 202 -21.89 1.04 9.47
CA VAL A 202 -22.56 2.06 10.29
C VAL A 202 -21.81 2.30 11.59
N VAL A 203 -22.00 3.45 12.21
CA VAL A 203 -21.52 3.75 13.55
C VAL A 203 -22.60 3.41 14.56
N MET A 204 -22.27 2.56 15.53
CA MET A 204 -23.12 2.22 16.66
C MET A 204 -22.33 2.37 17.96
N GLU A 205 -22.87 3.11 18.91
CA GLU A 205 -22.22 3.36 20.22
C GLU A 205 -20.78 3.88 20.12
N GLY A 206 -20.51 4.73 19.10
CA GLY A 206 -19.19 5.31 18.84
C GLY A 206 -18.17 4.35 18.20
N HIS A 207 -18.61 3.15 17.77
CA HIS A 207 -17.76 2.17 17.11
C HIS A 207 -18.24 1.86 15.70
N LEU A 208 -17.31 1.53 14.83
CA LEU A 208 -17.60 1.09 13.48
C LEU A 208 -18.11 -0.37 13.51
N MET A 209 -19.30 -0.56 12.99
CA MET A 209 -19.99 -1.85 12.96
C MET A 209 -20.31 -2.25 11.53
N LEU A 210 -19.99 -3.48 11.20
CA LEU A 210 -20.49 -4.16 10.02
C LEU A 210 -21.73 -4.95 10.41
N SER A 211 -22.79 -4.83 9.61
CA SER A 211 -24.04 -5.55 9.76
C SER A 211 -24.47 -6.07 8.41
N VAL A 212 -24.54 -7.38 8.26
CA VAL A 212 -24.79 -8.01 6.95
C VAL A 212 -26.02 -8.89 7.06
N HIS A 213 -27.06 -8.57 6.30
CA HIS A 213 -28.22 -9.41 6.14
C HIS A 213 -28.02 -10.34 4.94
N ILE A 214 -28.25 -11.62 5.13
CA ILE A 214 -27.97 -12.67 4.17
C ILE A 214 -29.17 -13.58 4.05
N ASP A 215 -29.59 -13.88 2.81
CA ASP A 215 -30.58 -14.92 2.53
C ASP A 215 -29.85 -16.20 2.09
N SER A 216 -29.96 -17.22 2.91
CA SER A 216 -29.28 -18.51 2.73
C SER A 216 -30.04 -19.67 3.35
N GLU A 217 -30.09 -20.79 2.62
CA GLU A 217 -30.60 -22.06 3.15
C GLU A 217 -29.56 -22.84 4.00
N TYR A 218 -28.32 -22.40 3.97
CA TYR A 218 -27.21 -23.02 4.68
C TYR A 218 -27.11 -22.49 6.12
N ASP A 219 -26.55 -23.31 7.00
CA ASP A 219 -26.22 -22.89 8.36
C ASP A 219 -25.00 -21.99 8.39
N LEU A 220 -25.24 -20.69 8.43
CA LEU A 220 -24.17 -19.69 8.44
C LEU A 220 -23.42 -19.62 9.78
N GLN A 221 -24.00 -20.11 10.87
CA GLN A 221 -23.34 -20.16 12.17
C GLN A 221 -22.11 -21.07 12.12
N THR A 222 -22.25 -22.22 11.50
CA THR A 222 -21.16 -23.19 11.33
C THR A 222 -20.14 -22.67 10.30
N LEU A 223 -20.61 -22.12 9.16
CA LEU A 223 -19.74 -21.64 8.07
C LEU A 223 -18.85 -20.47 8.48
N LEU A 224 -19.35 -19.56 9.31
CA LEU A 224 -18.66 -18.31 9.66
C LEU A 224 -18.02 -18.34 11.06
N SER A 225 -18.03 -19.49 11.74
CA SER A 225 -17.50 -19.64 13.11
C SER A 225 -15.99 -19.40 13.24
N GLY A 226 -15.26 -19.46 12.14
CA GLY A 226 -13.79 -19.38 12.14
C GLY A 226 -13.19 -17.98 12.32
N ARG A 227 -14.00 -16.90 12.26
CA ARG A 227 -13.48 -15.53 12.36
C ARG A 227 -13.83 -14.88 13.69
N SER A 228 -12.80 -14.56 14.47
CA SER A 228 -12.94 -13.85 15.75
C SER A 228 -13.67 -12.51 15.57
N GLY A 229 -14.55 -12.17 16.53
CA GLY A 229 -15.31 -10.91 16.51
C GLY A 229 -16.57 -10.94 15.63
N THR A 230 -16.82 -12.02 14.89
CA THR A 230 -18.03 -12.20 14.09
C THR A 230 -19.13 -12.83 14.93
N LYS A 231 -20.31 -12.21 14.96
CA LYS A 231 -21.54 -12.76 15.59
C LYS A 231 -22.53 -13.08 14.49
N VAL A 232 -23.00 -14.32 14.47
CA VAL A 232 -23.99 -14.81 13.50
C VAL A 232 -25.27 -15.11 14.24
N GLN A 233 -26.36 -14.56 13.78
CA GLN A 233 -27.71 -14.75 14.36
C GLN A 233 -28.66 -15.12 13.23
N LYS A 234 -29.44 -16.19 13.46
CA LYS A 234 -30.55 -16.54 12.59
C LYS A 234 -31.76 -15.69 12.97
N GLU A 235 -32.31 -14.93 11.99
CA GLU A 235 -33.50 -14.08 12.21
C GLU A 235 -34.79 -14.76 11.77
N ASP A 236 -34.73 -15.55 10.66
CA ASP A 236 -35.86 -16.34 10.16
C ASP A 236 -35.33 -17.62 9.47
N GLU A 237 -36.20 -18.42 8.86
CA GLU A 237 -35.84 -19.71 8.24
C GLU A 237 -34.63 -19.62 7.30
N LYS A 238 -34.55 -18.56 6.50
CA LYS A 238 -33.47 -18.31 5.53
C LYS A 238 -32.72 -17.01 5.80
N GLU A 239 -33.19 -16.20 6.73
CA GLU A 239 -32.60 -14.88 7.01
C GLU A 239 -31.59 -14.96 8.14
N TRP A 240 -30.41 -14.44 7.85
CA TRP A 240 -29.28 -14.41 8.77
C TRP A 240 -28.75 -13.00 8.92
N LEU A 241 -28.38 -12.66 10.13
CA LEU A 241 -27.72 -11.40 10.46
C LEU A 241 -26.30 -11.69 10.98
N VAL A 242 -25.33 -11.17 10.27
CA VAL A 242 -23.91 -11.26 10.63
C VAL A 242 -23.45 -9.88 11.09
N ARG A 243 -22.86 -9.80 12.27
CA ARG A 243 -22.31 -8.56 12.82
C ARG A 243 -20.83 -8.71 13.14
N CYS A 244 -20.05 -7.68 12.83
CA CYS A 244 -18.64 -7.62 13.19
C CYS A 244 -18.31 -6.19 13.63
N ARG A 245 -17.54 -6.03 14.70
CA ARG A 245 -16.99 -4.75 15.12
C ARG A 245 -15.61 -4.59 14.48
N ILE A 246 -15.40 -3.44 13.87
CA ILE A 246 -14.09 -3.02 13.34
C ILE A 246 -13.35 -2.24 14.44
N SER A 247 -12.09 -2.56 14.64
CA SER A 247 -11.26 -1.98 15.71
C SER A 247 -9.87 -1.65 15.18
#